data_d900d968a86c7dba79073eafda3ca46f
#
_entry.id   d900d968a86c7dba79073eafda3ca46f
#
_cell.length_a   1.000
_cell.length_b   1.000
_cell.length_c   1.000
_cell.angle_alpha   90.00
_cell.angle_beta   90.00
_cell.angle_gamma   90.00
#
_symmetry.space_group_name_H-M   'P 1'
#
loop_
_entity.id
_entity.type
_entity.pdbx_description
1 polymer ?
#
loop_
_entity_poly.entity_id
_entity_poly.type
_entity_poly.pdbx_seq_one_letter_code
_entity_poly.pdbx_strand_id
1 'polypeptide(L)'
;MRMRKKPNLVPRMERCAATLITDPEALRGRWLEQFPGHQALQLELGCGKGRFTADTAAQNPDIFLAAIEKVPDAMVVGMERVTERGLENVRFLDRDAANLLDMFAPGEVSRIYIN
;
A
#
# COMPACT_ATOMS: atom_id res chain seq x y z
N MET A 1 14.37 10.05 -15.18
CA MET A 1 13.34 10.24 -16.23
C MET A 1 12.00 10.56 -15.57
N ARG A 2 11.32 11.56 -16.07
CA ARG A 2 10.02 11.95 -15.53
C ARG A 2 8.92 11.08 -16.12
N MET A 3 8.09 10.50 -15.27
CA MET A 3 6.97 9.68 -15.72
C MET A 3 5.85 10.56 -16.27
N ARG A 4 5.34 10.21 -17.46
CA ARG A 4 4.22 10.92 -18.04
C ARG A 4 2.92 10.51 -17.32
N LYS A 5 2.07 11.48 -17.02
CA LYS A 5 0.77 11.21 -16.42
C LYS A 5 -0.11 10.38 -17.37
N LYS A 6 -0.71 9.32 -16.85
CA LYS A 6 -1.59 8.44 -17.64
C LYS A 6 -2.91 9.13 -17.92
N PRO A 7 -3.43 9.06 -19.18
CA PRO A 7 -4.66 9.76 -19.54
C PRO A 7 -5.89 9.36 -18.74
N ASN A 8 -5.97 8.10 -18.28
CA ASN A 8 -7.12 7.56 -17.56
C ASN A 8 -6.83 7.32 -16.09
N LEU A 9 -5.89 8.08 -15.51
CA LEU A 9 -5.43 7.84 -14.15
C LEU A 9 -6.58 7.89 -13.12
N VAL A 10 -7.39 8.97 -13.13
CA VAL A 10 -8.45 9.13 -12.14
C VAL A 10 -9.50 8.03 -12.23
N PRO A 11 -10.08 7.72 -13.41
CA PRO A 11 -11.03 6.60 -13.51
C PRO A 11 -10.42 5.26 -13.11
N ARG A 12 -9.15 5.02 -13.43
CA ARG A 12 -8.47 3.77 -13.05
C ARG A 12 -8.33 3.66 -11.54
N MET A 13 -7.95 4.74 -10.86
CA MET A 13 -7.83 4.75 -9.40
C MET A 13 -9.20 4.56 -8.74
N GLU A 14 -10.25 5.17 -9.29
CA GLU A 14 -11.59 5.03 -8.74
C GLU A 14 -12.08 3.60 -8.79
N ARG A 15 -11.76 2.85 -9.86
CA ARG A 15 -12.12 1.43 -9.96
C ARG A 15 -11.43 0.58 -8.90
N CYS A 16 -10.30 1.02 -8.39
CA CYS A 16 -9.51 0.31 -7.38
C CYS A 16 -9.50 1.02 -6.04
N ALA A 17 -10.45 1.93 -5.79
CA ALA A 17 -10.45 2.80 -4.61
C ALA A 17 -10.43 2.02 -3.29
N ALA A 18 -10.98 0.81 -3.25
CA ALA A 18 -10.97 -0.02 -2.06
C ALA A 18 -9.55 -0.41 -1.61
N THR A 19 -8.57 -0.35 -2.50
CA THR A 19 -7.17 -0.69 -2.17
C THR A 19 -6.36 0.49 -1.67
N LEU A 20 -6.93 1.70 -1.68
CA LEU A 20 -6.22 2.93 -1.27
C LEU A 20 -6.69 3.38 0.10
N ILE A 21 -5.75 3.63 1.00
CA ILE A 21 -6.02 4.28 2.28
C ILE A 21 -5.79 5.78 2.10
N THR A 22 -6.85 6.57 2.22
CA THR A 22 -6.80 8.02 1.98
C THR A 22 -6.35 8.81 3.20
N ASP A 23 -6.49 8.24 4.40
CA ASP A 23 -6.11 8.90 5.65
C ASP A 23 -5.31 7.94 6.55
N PRO A 24 -4.09 7.57 6.12
CA PRO A 24 -3.28 6.63 6.89
C PRO A 24 -2.84 7.19 8.25
N GLU A 25 -2.77 8.52 8.39
CA GLU A 25 -2.42 9.17 9.65
C GLU A 25 -3.42 8.84 10.77
N ALA A 26 -4.69 8.67 10.41
CA ALA A 26 -5.73 8.30 11.37
C ALA A 26 -5.56 6.86 11.90
N LEU A 27 -4.78 6.03 11.22
CA LEU A 27 -4.56 4.64 11.60
C LEU A 27 -3.30 4.43 12.46
N ARG A 28 -2.56 5.48 12.72
CA ARG A 28 -1.32 5.40 13.51
C ARG A 28 -1.59 4.74 14.86
N GLY A 29 -0.87 3.65 15.12
CA GLY A 29 -1.03 2.84 16.33
C GLY A 29 -2.22 1.89 16.31
N ARG A 30 -3.01 1.87 15.23
CA ARG A 30 -4.27 1.11 15.15
C ARG A 30 -4.42 0.28 13.88
N TRP A 31 -3.35 0.06 13.13
CA TRP A 31 -3.43 -0.63 11.83
C TRP A 31 -4.03 -2.03 11.93
N LEU A 32 -3.53 -2.87 12.83
CA LEU A 32 -4.02 -4.24 12.96
C LEU A 32 -5.39 -4.31 13.63
N GLU A 33 -5.75 -3.29 14.38
CA GLU A 33 -7.10 -3.15 14.92
C GLU A 33 -8.10 -2.88 13.80
N GLN A 34 -7.73 -2.00 12.85
CA GLN A 34 -8.57 -1.67 11.71
C GLN A 34 -8.64 -2.83 10.69
N PHE A 35 -7.57 -3.62 10.57
CA PHE A 35 -7.51 -4.76 9.67
C PHE A 35 -7.25 -6.04 10.48
N PRO A 36 -8.28 -6.53 11.20
CA PRO A 36 -8.13 -7.68 12.09
C PRO A 36 -7.88 -8.97 11.33
N GLY A 37 -7.39 -9.98 12.05
CA GLY A 37 -7.11 -11.29 11.45
C GLY A 37 -5.71 -11.43 10.88
N HIS A 38 -4.85 -10.43 11.07
CA HIS A 38 -3.45 -10.48 10.61
C HIS A 38 -2.51 -10.52 11.80
N GLN A 39 -1.42 -11.29 11.67
CA GLN A 39 -0.45 -11.49 12.76
C GLN A 39 0.55 -10.35 12.88
N ALA A 40 0.80 -9.63 11.79
CA ALA A 40 1.82 -8.58 11.76
C ALA A 40 1.51 -7.55 10.68
N LEU A 41 2.01 -6.34 10.89
CA LEU A 41 1.98 -5.26 9.91
C LEU A 41 3.37 -5.15 9.29
N GLN A 42 3.43 -5.22 7.96
CA GLN A 42 4.66 -5.02 7.20
C GLN A 42 4.48 -3.84 6.26
N LEU A 43 5.58 -3.23 5.88
CA LEU A 43 5.59 -1.98 5.11
C LEU A 43 6.53 -2.11 3.93
N GLU A 44 6.09 -1.63 2.77
CA GLU A 44 6.93 -1.50 1.59
C GLU A 44 7.10 -0.02 1.24
N LEU A 45 8.35 0.42 1.07
CA LEU A 45 8.67 1.78 0.68
C LEU A 45 9.01 1.83 -0.81
N GLY A 46 8.27 2.64 -1.57
CA GLY A 46 8.48 2.77 -2.99
C GLY A 46 8.00 1.56 -3.77
N CYS A 47 6.70 1.24 -3.66
CA CYS A 47 6.17 0.03 -4.29
C CYS A 47 6.15 0.07 -5.82
N GLY A 48 6.34 1.24 -6.45
CA GLY A 48 6.34 1.35 -7.89
C GLY A 48 5.05 0.81 -8.51
N LYS A 49 5.18 -0.11 -9.47
CA LYS A 49 4.04 -0.72 -10.16
C LYS A 49 3.47 -1.95 -9.43
N GLY A 50 3.95 -2.25 -8.23
CA GLY A 50 3.32 -3.19 -7.32
C GLY A 50 3.47 -4.67 -7.62
N ARG A 51 4.43 -5.08 -8.46
CA ARG A 51 4.64 -6.52 -8.71
C ARG A 51 5.11 -7.23 -7.43
N PHE A 52 6.16 -6.72 -6.81
CA PHE A 52 6.66 -7.26 -5.55
C PHE A 52 5.58 -7.19 -4.47
N THR A 53 4.84 -6.08 -4.42
CA THR A 53 3.75 -5.86 -3.48
C THR A 53 2.70 -6.98 -3.56
N ALA A 54 2.19 -7.24 -4.75
CA ALA A 54 1.16 -8.25 -4.97
C ALA A 54 1.69 -9.66 -4.68
N ASP A 55 2.90 -9.98 -5.14
CA ASP A 55 3.49 -11.29 -4.90
C ASP A 55 3.74 -11.54 -3.41
N THR A 56 4.25 -10.54 -2.69
CA THR A 56 4.51 -10.64 -1.26
C THR A 56 3.23 -10.84 -0.48
N ALA A 57 2.18 -10.07 -0.79
CA ALA A 57 0.89 -10.22 -0.12
C ALA A 57 0.28 -11.60 -0.39
N ALA A 58 0.36 -12.09 -1.62
CA ALA A 58 -0.19 -13.39 -1.99
C ALA A 58 0.53 -14.54 -1.27
N GLN A 59 1.84 -14.42 -1.07
CA GLN A 59 2.64 -15.46 -0.41
C GLN A 59 2.54 -15.42 1.12
N ASN A 60 2.03 -14.33 1.69
CA ASN A 60 1.97 -14.13 3.14
C ASN A 60 0.57 -13.66 3.54
N PRO A 61 -0.45 -14.52 3.44
CA PRO A 61 -1.83 -14.11 3.70
C PRO A 61 -2.11 -13.76 5.16
N ASP A 62 -1.23 -14.14 6.07
CA ASP A 62 -1.35 -13.89 7.50
C ASP A 62 -0.79 -12.54 7.95
N ILE A 63 -0.15 -11.79 7.06
CA ILE A 63 0.32 -10.44 7.37
C ILE A 63 -0.51 -9.40 6.62
N PHE A 64 -0.48 -8.17 7.12
CA PHE A 64 -1.06 -7.02 6.41
C PHE A 64 0.09 -6.17 5.86
N LEU A 65 0.05 -5.87 4.57
CA LEU A 65 1.09 -5.12 3.89
C LEU A 65 0.59 -3.72 3.54
N ALA A 66 1.27 -2.70 4.04
CA ALA A 66 1.04 -1.30 3.66
C ALA A 66 2.11 -0.90 2.65
N ALA A 67 1.68 -0.50 1.45
CA ALA A 67 2.59 -0.17 0.35
C ALA A 67 2.55 1.33 0.07
N ILE A 68 3.68 2.00 0.22
CA ILE A 68 3.80 3.45 0.04
C ILE A 68 4.37 3.75 -1.34
N GLU A 69 3.74 4.69 -2.05
CA GLU A 69 4.23 5.22 -3.32
C GLU A 69 3.75 6.67 -3.47
N LYS A 70 4.66 7.56 -3.82
CA LYS A 70 4.33 8.98 -4.02
C LYS A 70 3.96 9.32 -5.46
N VAL A 71 4.16 8.39 -6.40
CA VAL A 71 3.85 8.60 -7.82
C VAL A 71 2.56 7.86 -8.18
N PRO A 72 1.41 8.57 -8.29
CA PRO A 72 0.12 7.91 -8.53
C PRO A 72 0.10 7.09 -9.82
N ASP A 73 0.78 7.54 -10.87
CA ASP A 73 0.85 6.83 -12.15
C ASP A 73 1.49 5.45 -12.05
N ALA A 74 2.42 5.27 -11.11
CA ALA A 74 3.00 3.97 -10.83
C ALA A 74 2.07 3.16 -9.91
N MET A 75 1.58 3.78 -8.84
CA MET A 75 0.78 3.13 -7.81
C MET A 75 -0.51 2.52 -8.37
N VAL A 76 -1.16 3.18 -9.34
CA VAL A 76 -2.41 2.67 -9.91
C VAL A 76 -2.23 1.29 -10.55
N VAL A 77 -1.07 1.02 -11.14
CA VAL A 77 -0.78 -0.30 -11.72
C VAL A 77 -0.77 -1.36 -10.61
N GLY A 78 -0.16 -1.05 -9.46
CA GLY A 78 -0.17 -1.94 -8.29
C GLY A 78 -1.56 -2.15 -7.75
N MET A 79 -2.36 -1.09 -7.65
CA MET A 79 -3.75 -1.17 -7.20
C MET A 79 -4.56 -2.11 -8.10
N GLU A 80 -4.37 -2.02 -9.41
CA GLU A 80 -5.04 -2.90 -10.36
C GLU A 80 -4.60 -4.36 -10.22
N ARG A 81 -3.29 -4.61 -10.02
CA ARG A 81 -2.77 -5.96 -9.80
C ARG A 81 -3.40 -6.62 -8.57
N VAL A 82 -3.47 -5.88 -7.49
CA VAL A 82 -4.06 -6.36 -6.23
C VAL A 82 -5.55 -6.64 -6.39
N THR A 83 -6.26 -5.74 -7.06
CA THR A 83 -7.69 -5.89 -7.32
C THR A 83 -7.98 -7.12 -8.17
N GLU A 84 -7.23 -7.31 -9.26
CA GLU A 84 -7.41 -8.45 -10.16
C GLU A 84 -7.14 -9.79 -9.47
N ARG A 85 -6.17 -9.81 -8.55
CA ARG A 85 -5.81 -11.02 -7.81
C ARG A 85 -6.66 -11.24 -6.56
N GLY A 86 -7.56 -10.31 -6.24
CA GLY A 86 -8.44 -10.42 -5.09
C GLY A 86 -7.72 -10.42 -3.74
N LEU A 87 -6.59 -9.73 -3.65
CA LEU A 87 -5.79 -9.70 -2.42
C LEU A 87 -6.38 -8.72 -1.42
N GLU A 88 -6.70 -9.20 -0.21
CA GLU A 88 -7.35 -8.39 0.82
C GLU A 88 -6.39 -7.93 1.91
N ASN A 89 -5.16 -8.47 1.94
CA ASN A 89 -4.18 -8.20 2.98
C ASN A 89 -3.15 -7.15 2.57
N VAL A 90 -3.51 -6.25 1.67
CA VAL A 90 -2.64 -5.18 1.20
C VAL A 90 -3.45 -3.93 0.90
N ARG A 91 -2.88 -2.77 1.24
CA ARG A 91 -3.44 -1.46 0.87
C ARG A 91 -2.31 -0.54 0.48
N PHE A 92 -2.65 0.44 -0.36
CA PHE A 92 -1.71 1.42 -0.89
C PHE A 92 -1.89 2.76 -0.18
N LEU A 93 -0.78 3.46 0.02
CA LEU A 93 -0.74 4.77 0.65
C LEU A 93 -0.07 5.75 -0.31
N ASP A 94 -0.82 6.77 -0.74
CA ASP A 94 -0.33 7.85 -1.58
C ASP A 94 0.36 8.87 -0.68
N ARG A 95 1.59 8.55 -0.28
CA ARG A 95 2.37 9.36 0.66
C ARG A 95 3.85 9.29 0.33
N ASP A 96 4.61 10.24 0.86
CA ASP A 96 6.06 10.22 0.84
C ASP A 96 6.58 9.41 2.04
N ALA A 97 7.54 8.52 1.80
CA ALA A 97 8.15 7.73 2.86
C ALA A 97 8.83 8.60 3.95
N ALA A 98 9.16 9.86 3.63
CA ALA A 98 9.69 10.79 4.62
C ALA A 98 8.71 11.06 5.77
N ASN A 99 7.40 10.84 5.54
CA ASN A 99 6.35 11.07 6.53
C ASN A 99 5.94 9.81 7.29
N LEU A 100 6.80 8.81 7.31
CA LEU A 100 6.52 7.48 7.86
C LEU A 100 6.02 7.54 9.31
N LEU A 101 6.65 8.37 10.15
CA LEU A 101 6.30 8.44 11.57
C LEU A 101 4.96 9.12 11.84
N ASP A 102 4.41 9.82 10.85
CA ASP A 102 3.05 10.38 10.96
C ASP A 102 1.98 9.31 10.78
N MET A 103 2.33 8.20 10.13
CA MET A 103 1.39 7.13 9.76
C MET A 103 1.52 5.88 10.63
N PHE A 104 2.70 5.64 11.20
CA PHE A 104 3.00 4.44 11.96
C PHE A 104 3.64 4.78 13.30
N ALA A 105 3.14 4.16 14.37
CA ALA A 105 3.69 4.34 15.71
C ALA A 105 4.98 3.53 15.88
N PRO A 106 5.85 3.91 16.83
CA PRO A 106 7.03 3.12 17.14
C PRO A 106 6.66 1.68 17.49
N GLY A 107 7.35 0.71 16.86
CA GLY A 107 7.12 -0.70 17.12
C GLY A 107 5.91 -1.30 16.42
N GLU A 108 5.15 -0.51 15.66
CA GLU A 108 3.93 -0.98 14.99
C GLU A 108 4.24 -1.86 13.78
N VAL A 109 5.31 -1.55 13.06
CA VAL A 109 5.72 -2.25 11.84
C VAL A 109 6.77 -3.30 12.18
N SER A 110 6.53 -4.55 11.81
CA SER A 110 7.45 -5.65 12.12
C SER A 110 8.52 -5.86 11.06
N ARG A 111 8.30 -5.39 9.84
CA ARG A 111 9.25 -5.56 8.73
C ARG A 111 9.04 -4.47 7.68
N ILE A 112 10.16 -3.96 7.15
CA ILE A 112 10.14 -2.95 6.09
C ILE A 112 10.91 -3.49 4.88
N TYR A 113 10.26 -3.43 3.73
CA TYR A 113 10.88 -3.71 2.43
C TYR A 113 11.21 -2.38 1.75
N ILE A 114 12.43 -2.23 1.29
CA ILE A 114 12.89 -1.04 0.57
C ILE A 114 13.29 -1.47 -0.84
N ASN A 115 12.61 -0.91 -1.83
CA ASN A 115 12.86 -1.24 -3.23
C ASN A 115 13.47 -0.08 -4.00
#